data_43e457f1e3072b351fe49e52d190b1e9
#
_entry.id   43e457f1e3072b351fe49e52d190b1e9
#
_cell.length_a   1.000
_cell.length_b   1.000
_cell.length_c   1.000
_cell.angle_alpha   90.00
_cell.angle_beta   90.00
_cell.angle_gamma   90.00
#
_symmetry.space_group_name_H-M   'P 1'
#
loop_
_entity.id
_entity.type
_entity.pdbx_description
1 polymer ?
#
loop_
_entity_poly.entity_id
_entity_poly.type
_entity_poly.pdbx_seq_one_letter_code
_entity_poly.pdbx_strand_id
1 'polypeptide(L)'
;METSIVIPEFVDARIGPRGSLETLSQEEIDQLLDSSQRGLYPLFRRCVLAVLNSGSETDNAREIFERYRDFAIEIVRHPWGVKLAIRNAPAMSFVDGEMIRGIKEHVFAVLRDVVYISNEINDSTRFNLQEPQSITNAVFHILRNAHVLNHKAPPNLVVCWGGHSISREEYDYTKKVGYELGLRGLDVCTGCGPGAMKGPMKGATIGHSKQRIHGGRYIGIT
;
A
#
# COMPACT_ATOMS: atom_id res chain seq x y z
N MET A 1 -22.40 -18.90 29.30
CA MET A 1 -22.03 -17.47 29.15
C MET A 1 -20.98 -17.43 28.04
N GLU A 2 -21.39 -17.16 26.81
CA GLU A 2 -20.44 -16.88 25.72
C GLU A 2 -19.88 -15.49 25.96
N THR A 3 -18.60 -15.42 26.29
CA THR A 3 -17.84 -14.17 26.31
C THR A 3 -17.71 -13.71 24.86
N SER A 4 -18.54 -12.76 24.43
CA SER A 4 -18.32 -12.04 23.17
C SER A 4 -16.92 -11.44 23.22
N ILE A 5 -16.01 -11.94 22.40
CA ILE A 5 -14.71 -11.34 22.19
C ILE A 5 -14.98 -10.01 21.46
N VAL A 6 -14.91 -8.91 22.18
CA VAL A 6 -14.95 -7.56 21.57
C VAL A 6 -13.65 -7.37 20.81
N ILE A 7 -13.71 -7.47 19.49
CA ILE A 7 -12.57 -7.14 18.64
C ILE A 7 -12.38 -5.63 18.72
N PRO A 8 -11.20 -5.13 19.14
CA PRO A 8 -10.97 -3.69 19.20
C PRO A 8 -11.06 -3.09 17.81
N GLU A 9 -11.65 -1.90 17.69
CA GLU A 9 -11.75 -1.18 16.40
C GLU A 9 -10.40 -0.59 15.97
N PHE A 10 -9.52 -0.30 16.93
CA PHE A 10 -8.24 0.35 16.74
C PHE A 10 -7.12 -0.46 17.36
N VAL A 11 -5.96 -0.43 16.72
CA VAL A 11 -4.75 -1.14 17.16
C VAL A 11 -3.55 -0.21 17.11
N ASP A 12 -2.73 -0.27 18.15
CA ASP A 12 -1.40 0.33 18.16
C ASP A 12 -0.36 -0.73 17.83
N ALA A 13 0.57 -0.41 16.95
CA ALA A 13 1.59 -1.36 16.51
C ALA A 13 2.93 -0.70 16.18
N ARG A 14 4.00 -1.49 16.28
CA ARG A 14 5.30 -1.14 15.70
C ARG A 14 5.63 -2.11 14.59
N ILE A 15 5.85 -1.57 13.40
CA ILE A 15 6.15 -2.38 12.22
C ILE A 15 7.53 -2.03 11.66
N GLY A 16 8.20 -3.04 11.14
CA GLY A 16 9.46 -2.89 10.41
C GLY A 16 9.32 -3.45 9.00
N PRO A 17 10.11 -2.96 8.03
CA PRO A 17 10.14 -3.50 6.69
C PRO A 17 10.65 -4.95 6.72
N ARG A 18 10.35 -5.69 5.66
CA ARG A 18 10.82 -7.06 5.50
C ARG A 18 12.10 -7.07 4.66
N GLY A 19 13.13 -7.73 5.14
CA GLY A 19 14.41 -7.81 4.45
C GLY A 19 15.33 -6.64 4.79
N SER A 20 15.70 -5.82 3.81
CA SER A 20 16.46 -4.60 4.02
C SER A 20 15.59 -3.53 4.66
N LEU A 21 16.10 -2.89 5.70
CA LEU A 21 15.44 -1.74 6.28
C LEU A 21 15.47 -0.56 5.31
N GLU A 22 14.35 0.16 5.21
CA GLU A 22 14.33 1.41 4.47
C GLU A 22 15.30 2.40 5.13
N THR A 23 16.21 2.94 4.33
CA THR A 23 17.17 3.94 4.76
C THR A 23 16.67 5.31 4.34
N LEU A 24 16.47 6.18 5.30
CA LEU A 24 16.09 7.57 5.09
C LEU A 24 17.16 8.49 5.68
N SER A 25 17.46 9.56 4.98
CA SER A 25 18.27 10.65 5.52
C SER A 25 17.54 11.37 6.66
N GLN A 26 18.26 12.19 7.44
CA GLN A 26 17.61 12.99 8.47
C GLN A 26 16.61 13.97 7.87
N GLU A 27 16.97 14.59 6.75
CA GLU A 27 16.13 15.57 6.06
C GLU A 27 14.82 14.93 5.57
N GLU A 28 14.86 13.73 5.00
CA GLU A 28 13.67 13.00 4.57
C GLU A 28 12.76 12.63 5.76
N ILE A 29 13.35 12.27 6.90
CA ILE A 29 12.58 12.01 8.13
C ILE A 29 11.92 13.28 8.62
N ASP A 30 12.64 14.40 8.64
CA ASP A 30 12.12 15.68 9.10
C ASP A 30 10.97 16.16 8.18
N GLN A 31 11.07 15.98 6.87
CA GLN A 31 9.99 16.23 5.91
C GLN A 31 8.75 15.34 6.18
N LEU A 32 8.96 14.07 6.45
CA LEU A 32 7.89 13.10 6.73
C LEU A 32 7.22 13.32 8.11
N LEU A 33 7.86 14.02 9.01
CA LEU A 33 7.32 14.39 10.33
C LEU A 33 6.73 15.81 10.33
N ASP A 34 7.03 16.61 9.32
CA ASP A 34 6.50 17.98 9.20
C ASP A 34 5.02 17.94 8.82
N SER A 35 4.17 18.37 9.75
CA SER A 35 2.72 18.50 9.58
C SER A 35 2.26 19.83 8.95
N SER A 36 3.18 20.70 8.58
CA SER A 36 2.86 21.94 7.85
C SER A 36 2.34 21.66 6.44
N GLN A 37 1.85 22.70 5.77
CA GLN A 37 1.40 22.57 4.37
C GLN A 37 2.52 22.20 3.38
N ARG A 38 3.79 22.42 3.76
CA ARG A 38 4.96 22.07 2.94
C ARG A 38 5.56 20.73 3.30
N GLY A 39 5.20 20.19 4.47
CA GLY A 39 5.67 18.89 4.93
C GLY A 39 4.97 17.71 4.26
N LEU A 40 5.58 16.56 4.35
CA LEU A 40 5.06 15.30 3.76
C LEU A 40 4.13 14.53 4.70
N TYR A 41 4.08 14.87 6.00
CA TYR A 41 3.28 14.13 6.97
C TYR A 41 1.80 14.01 6.59
N PRO A 42 1.08 15.07 6.17
CA PRO A 42 -0.33 14.97 5.83
C PRO A 42 -0.58 14.02 4.65
N LEU A 43 0.29 14.04 3.64
CA LEU A 43 0.23 13.13 2.49
C LEU A 43 0.55 11.70 2.90
N PHE A 44 1.66 11.50 3.61
CA PHE A 44 2.11 10.20 4.08
C PHE A 44 1.05 9.53 4.95
N ARG A 45 0.54 10.24 5.97
CA ARG A 45 -0.55 9.78 6.85
C ARG A 45 -1.78 9.35 6.06
N ARG A 46 -2.19 10.17 5.09
CA ARG A 46 -3.37 9.90 4.26
C ARG A 46 -3.20 8.65 3.40
N CYS A 47 -2.06 8.52 2.72
CA CYS A 47 -1.76 7.37 1.88
C CYS A 47 -1.66 6.08 2.70
N VAL A 48 -1.01 6.12 3.86
CA VAL A 48 -0.94 4.95 4.77
C VAL A 48 -2.34 4.56 5.26
N LEU A 49 -3.15 5.52 5.67
CA LEU A 49 -4.52 5.23 6.11
C LEU A 49 -5.36 4.60 5.00
N ALA A 50 -5.20 5.04 3.76
CA ALA A 50 -5.87 4.42 2.61
C ALA A 50 -5.43 2.96 2.43
N VAL A 51 -4.14 2.66 2.54
CA VAL A 51 -3.62 1.27 2.50
C VAL A 51 -4.19 0.42 3.63
N LEU A 52 -4.22 0.94 4.85
CA LEU A 52 -4.78 0.24 6.02
C LEU A 52 -6.28 -0.06 5.86
N ASN A 53 -7.02 0.81 5.17
CA ASN A 53 -8.45 0.64 4.89
C ASN A 53 -8.75 -0.09 3.57
N SER A 54 -7.77 -0.66 2.88
CA SER A 54 -7.98 -1.40 1.62
C SER A 54 -8.93 -2.61 1.76
N GLY A 55 -9.36 -2.93 2.96
CA GLY A 55 -10.39 -3.92 3.30
C GLY A 55 -11.77 -3.33 3.60
N SER A 56 -11.92 -2.01 3.67
CA SER A 56 -13.18 -1.35 4.01
C SER A 56 -14.27 -1.58 2.95
N GLU A 57 -15.51 -1.53 3.37
CA GLU A 57 -16.69 -1.57 2.48
C GLU A 57 -16.97 -0.19 1.86
N THR A 58 -16.48 0.89 2.49
CA THR A 58 -16.63 2.26 2.00
C THR A 58 -15.35 2.75 1.34
N ASP A 59 -15.49 3.51 0.27
CA ASP A 59 -14.43 4.28 -0.41
C ASP A 59 -14.56 5.80 -0.17
N ASN A 60 -15.48 6.20 0.71
CA ASN A 60 -15.66 7.58 1.10
C ASN A 60 -14.48 8.05 1.97
N ALA A 61 -13.51 8.70 1.32
CA ALA A 61 -12.31 9.18 1.99
C ALA A 61 -12.60 10.10 3.19
N ARG A 62 -13.64 10.94 3.09
CA ARG A 62 -14.01 11.85 4.17
C ARG A 62 -14.47 11.07 5.40
N GLU A 63 -15.33 10.07 5.22
CA GLU A 63 -15.81 9.21 6.30
C GLU A 63 -14.65 8.45 6.96
N ILE A 64 -13.73 7.90 6.15
CA ILE A 64 -12.54 7.21 6.66
C ILE A 64 -11.67 8.17 7.48
N PHE A 65 -11.44 9.40 7.00
CA PHE A 65 -10.61 10.36 7.74
C PHE A 65 -11.28 10.87 9.02
N GLU A 66 -12.59 11.03 9.04
CA GLU A 66 -13.35 11.39 10.24
C GLU A 66 -13.31 10.25 11.26
N ARG A 67 -13.51 9.00 10.83
CA ARG A 67 -13.46 7.81 11.69
C ARG A 67 -12.09 7.59 12.33
N TYR A 68 -11.03 7.77 11.54
CA TYR A 68 -9.65 7.57 11.98
C TYR A 68 -8.89 8.90 12.17
N ARG A 69 -9.59 9.93 12.67
CA ARG A 69 -8.99 11.25 12.89
C ARG A 69 -7.77 11.21 13.83
N ASP A 70 -7.81 10.30 14.82
CA ASP A 70 -6.75 10.12 15.82
C ASP A 70 -5.66 9.11 15.37
N PHE A 71 -5.76 8.61 14.12
CA PHE A 71 -4.70 7.80 13.52
C PHE A 71 -3.42 8.61 13.41
N ALA A 72 -2.34 8.05 13.92
CA ALA A 72 -1.02 8.67 13.81
C ALA A 72 0.03 7.64 13.38
N ILE A 73 1.05 8.12 12.67
CA ILE A 73 2.18 7.32 12.25
C ILE A 73 3.46 8.10 12.51
N GLU A 74 4.40 7.46 13.20
CA GLU A 74 5.69 8.05 13.58
C GLU A 74 6.82 7.21 12.99
N ILE A 75 7.88 7.87 12.57
CA ILE A 75 9.09 7.21 12.07
C ILE A 75 10.03 7.04 13.26
N VAL A 76 10.34 5.78 13.55
CA VAL A 76 11.27 5.41 14.63
C VAL A 76 12.61 5.01 14.01
N ARG A 77 13.64 5.81 14.26
CA ARG A 77 14.99 5.50 13.82
C ARG A 77 15.51 4.21 14.45
N HIS A 78 16.21 3.46 13.64
CA HIS A 78 16.95 2.28 14.07
C HIS A 78 18.36 2.34 13.44
N PRO A 79 19.40 1.77 14.07
CA PRO A 79 20.75 1.80 13.50
C PRO A 79 20.88 1.31 12.05
N TRP A 80 19.94 0.48 11.62
CA TRP A 80 19.91 -0.16 10.30
C TRP A 80 18.79 0.35 9.39
N GLY A 81 18.17 1.49 9.74
CA GLY A 81 17.06 2.05 8.94
C GLY A 81 15.92 2.58 9.82
N VAL A 82 14.68 2.46 9.36
CA VAL A 82 13.50 2.98 10.06
C VAL A 82 12.48 1.90 10.35
N LYS A 83 11.77 2.06 11.46
CA LYS A 83 10.51 1.38 11.79
C LYS A 83 9.40 2.40 11.89
N LEU A 84 8.17 1.96 11.80
CA LEU A 84 7.00 2.81 11.94
C LEU A 84 6.27 2.45 13.24
N ALA A 85 5.98 3.45 14.06
CA ALA A 85 5.06 3.32 15.18
C ALA A 85 3.71 3.89 14.74
N ILE A 86 2.69 3.05 14.81
CA ILE A 86 1.35 3.35 14.33
C ILE A 86 0.43 3.36 15.54
N ARG A 87 -0.40 4.39 15.66
CA ARG A 87 -1.42 4.52 16.70
C ARG A 87 -2.81 4.64 16.09
N ASN A 88 -3.79 4.04 16.73
CA ASN A 88 -5.20 4.02 16.30
C ASN A 88 -5.38 3.54 14.86
N ALA A 89 -4.62 2.51 14.45
CA ALA A 89 -4.76 1.89 13.15
C ALA A 89 -6.05 1.06 13.04
N PRO A 90 -6.65 0.96 11.83
CA PRO A 90 -7.79 0.06 11.60
C PRO A 90 -7.46 -1.39 11.97
N ALA A 91 -8.19 -1.98 12.91
CA ALA A 91 -7.96 -3.35 13.37
C ALA A 91 -8.07 -4.38 12.24
N MET A 92 -8.86 -4.09 11.21
CA MET A 92 -9.00 -4.95 10.02
C MET A 92 -7.70 -5.18 9.25
N SER A 93 -6.68 -4.37 9.49
CA SER A 93 -5.32 -4.52 8.90
C SER A 93 -4.46 -5.53 9.64
N PHE A 94 -4.98 -6.13 10.72
CA PHE A 94 -4.26 -7.03 11.60
C PHE A 94 -4.97 -8.39 11.71
N VAL A 95 -4.19 -9.43 11.90
CA VAL A 95 -4.64 -10.78 12.22
C VAL A 95 -3.74 -11.29 13.34
N ASP A 96 -4.34 -11.78 14.42
CA ASP A 96 -3.61 -12.29 15.59
C ASP A 96 -2.56 -11.30 16.15
N GLY A 97 -2.88 -9.99 16.13
CA GLY A 97 -2.00 -8.93 16.61
C GLY A 97 -0.88 -8.50 15.64
N GLU A 98 -0.74 -9.20 14.51
CA GLU A 98 0.25 -8.88 13.48
C GLU A 98 -0.38 -8.22 12.27
N MET A 99 0.26 -7.17 11.74
CA MET A 99 -0.22 -6.53 10.51
C MET A 99 -0.16 -7.52 9.34
N ILE A 100 -1.24 -7.58 8.56
CA ILE A 100 -1.31 -8.42 7.35
C ILE A 100 -0.10 -8.08 6.46
N ARG A 101 0.63 -9.12 6.06
CA ARG A 101 1.91 -9.00 5.35
C ARG A 101 1.85 -8.06 4.15
N GLY A 102 0.86 -8.24 3.26
CA GLY A 102 0.73 -7.42 2.06
C GLY A 102 0.44 -5.95 2.39
N ILE A 103 -0.36 -5.68 3.42
CA ILE A 103 -0.61 -4.32 3.92
C ILE A 103 0.69 -3.70 4.43
N LYS A 104 1.46 -4.42 5.22
CA LYS A 104 2.74 -3.94 5.73
C LYS A 104 3.73 -3.59 4.60
N GLU A 105 3.85 -4.45 3.61
CA GLU A 105 4.69 -4.20 2.43
C GLU A 105 4.24 -2.94 1.66
N HIS A 106 2.93 -2.72 1.51
CA HIS A 106 2.38 -1.52 0.88
C HIS A 106 2.61 -0.25 1.72
N VAL A 107 2.53 -0.31 3.05
CA VAL A 107 2.84 0.85 3.92
C VAL A 107 4.29 1.31 3.72
N PHE A 108 5.25 0.39 3.63
CA PHE A 108 6.63 0.75 3.34
C PHE A 108 6.84 1.19 1.87
N ALA A 109 6.05 0.68 0.93
CA ALA A 109 6.05 1.19 -0.44
C ALA A 109 5.56 2.66 -0.48
N VAL A 110 4.51 3.00 0.27
CA VAL A 110 4.05 4.40 0.41
C VAL A 110 5.16 5.29 0.96
N LEU A 111 5.86 4.85 2.02
CA LEU A 111 6.98 5.60 2.60
C LEU A 111 8.02 5.94 1.53
N ARG A 112 8.51 4.91 0.80
CA ARG A 112 9.48 5.05 -0.28
C ARG A 112 8.98 6.00 -1.37
N ASP A 113 7.76 5.80 -1.84
CA ASP A 113 7.25 6.50 -3.02
C ASP A 113 6.90 7.96 -2.71
N VAL A 114 6.38 8.28 -1.51
CA VAL A 114 6.10 9.65 -1.10
C VAL A 114 7.40 10.48 -1.06
N VAL A 115 8.46 9.95 -0.47
CA VAL A 115 9.79 10.61 -0.43
C VAL A 115 10.36 10.76 -1.83
N TYR A 116 10.36 9.69 -2.62
CA TYR A 116 10.90 9.73 -3.97
C TYR A 116 10.17 10.72 -4.87
N ILE A 117 8.84 10.71 -4.85
CA ILE A 117 8.04 11.62 -5.67
C ILE A 117 8.27 13.07 -5.26
N SER A 118 8.34 13.36 -3.97
CA SER A 118 8.64 14.71 -3.51
C SER A 118 9.98 15.18 -4.01
N ASN A 119 11.05 14.47 -3.69
CA ASN A 119 12.43 14.94 -3.88
C ASN A 119 12.89 14.84 -5.33
N GLU A 120 12.52 13.75 -6.03
CA GLU A 120 13.06 13.44 -7.36
C GLU A 120 12.11 13.84 -8.51
N ILE A 121 10.85 14.02 -8.25
CA ILE A 121 9.87 14.36 -9.29
C ILE A 121 9.35 15.79 -9.12
N ASN A 122 8.78 16.12 -7.95
CA ASN A 122 8.10 17.42 -7.75
C ASN A 122 9.10 18.56 -7.55
N ASP A 123 10.12 18.35 -6.72
CA ASP A 123 11.10 19.38 -6.37
C ASP A 123 12.27 19.44 -7.36
N SER A 124 12.31 18.49 -8.30
CA SER A 124 13.33 18.38 -9.33
C SER A 124 12.99 19.24 -10.55
N THR A 125 14.00 19.90 -11.11
CA THR A 125 13.88 20.58 -12.42
C THR A 125 13.90 19.62 -13.59
N ARG A 126 14.04 18.31 -13.34
CA ARG A 126 14.20 17.28 -14.36
C ARG A 126 12.93 17.02 -15.17
N PHE A 127 11.76 17.19 -14.57
CA PHE A 127 10.47 16.88 -15.17
C PHE A 127 9.59 18.10 -15.25
N ASN A 128 9.12 18.44 -16.46
CA ASN A 128 8.06 19.42 -16.65
C ASN A 128 6.69 18.71 -16.56
N LEU A 129 6.06 18.76 -15.39
CA LEU A 129 4.77 18.11 -15.15
C LEU A 129 3.58 18.76 -15.86
N GLN A 130 3.81 19.76 -16.74
CA GLN A 130 2.81 20.31 -17.65
C GLN A 130 2.85 19.67 -19.03
N GLU A 131 3.87 18.88 -19.34
CA GLU A 131 4.07 18.24 -20.63
C GLU A 131 3.79 16.73 -20.57
N PRO A 132 2.89 16.19 -21.41
CA PRO A 132 2.54 14.76 -21.39
C PRO A 132 3.72 13.81 -21.50
N GLN A 133 4.69 14.13 -22.35
CA GLN A 133 5.89 13.32 -22.51
C GLN A 133 6.76 13.30 -21.25
N SER A 134 6.88 14.44 -20.57
CA SER A 134 7.64 14.55 -19.33
C SER A 134 6.94 13.83 -18.17
N ILE A 135 5.61 13.90 -18.10
CA ILE A 135 4.80 13.10 -17.16
C ILE A 135 5.03 11.61 -17.38
N THR A 136 4.99 11.15 -18.64
CA THR A 136 5.28 9.75 -18.99
C THR A 136 6.66 9.32 -18.50
N ASN A 137 7.67 10.16 -18.71
CA ASN A 137 9.02 9.89 -18.24
C ASN A 137 9.09 9.82 -16.71
N ALA A 138 8.43 10.74 -16.00
CA ALA A 138 8.35 10.73 -14.54
C ALA A 138 7.72 9.42 -14.02
N VAL A 139 6.61 8.97 -14.63
CA VAL A 139 5.96 7.70 -14.28
C VAL A 139 6.91 6.52 -14.46
N PHE A 140 7.65 6.44 -15.55
CA PHE A 140 8.67 5.39 -15.74
C PHE A 140 9.75 5.42 -14.66
N HIS A 141 10.15 6.60 -14.20
CA HIS A 141 11.13 6.73 -13.12
C HIS A 141 10.56 6.24 -11.77
N ILE A 142 9.31 6.59 -11.45
CA ILE A 142 8.61 6.10 -10.26
C ILE A 142 8.51 4.56 -10.29
N LEU A 143 8.07 3.97 -11.40
CA LEU A 143 7.94 2.52 -11.55
C LEU A 143 9.28 1.78 -11.44
N ARG A 144 10.37 2.39 -11.92
CA ARG A 144 11.73 1.84 -11.72
C ARG A 144 12.17 1.89 -10.27
N ASN A 145 11.97 3.04 -9.60
CA ASN A 145 12.29 3.18 -8.18
C ASN A 145 11.52 2.17 -7.33
N ALA A 146 10.26 1.93 -7.68
CA ALA A 146 9.40 0.94 -7.04
C ALA A 146 9.77 -0.52 -7.39
N HIS A 147 10.77 -0.76 -8.21
CA HIS A 147 11.16 -2.09 -8.73
C HIS A 147 10.00 -2.85 -9.42
N VAL A 148 9.00 -2.13 -9.91
CA VAL A 148 7.87 -2.70 -10.67
C VAL A 148 8.34 -3.12 -12.07
N LEU A 149 9.15 -2.29 -12.71
CA LEU A 149 9.73 -2.59 -14.02
C LEU A 149 10.98 -3.45 -13.87
N ASN A 150 10.88 -4.71 -14.23
CA ASN A 150 12.01 -5.64 -14.29
C ASN A 150 12.25 -6.09 -15.73
N HIS A 151 13.25 -5.52 -16.38
CA HIS A 151 13.60 -5.82 -17.77
C HIS A 151 14.34 -7.16 -17.96
N LYS A 152 14.70 -7.84 -16.87
CA LYS A 152 15.38 -9.15 -16.92
C LYS A 152 14.41 -10.35 -16.79
N ALA A 153 13.14 -10.10 -16.50
CA ALA A 153 12.14 -11.14 -16.39
C ALA A 153 11.06 -10.95 -17.46
N PRO A 154 10.53 -12.04 -18.05
CA PRO A 154 9.38 -11.92 -18.94
C PRO A 154 8.20 -11.31 -18.17
N PRO A 155 7.38 -10.50 -18.85
CA PRO A 155 6.21 -9.91 -18.21
C PRO A 155 5.21 -11.02 -17.84
N ASN A 156 4.90 -11.11 -16.57
CA ASN A 156 3.90 -12.04 -16.02
C ASN A 156 2.83 -11.31 -15.20
N LEU A 157 2.69 -9.98 -15.42
CA LEU A 157 1.81 -9.10 -14.68
C LEU A 157 0.45 -8.99 -15.37
N VAL A 158 -0.62 -9.24 -14.62
CA VAL A 158 -2.01 -9.02 -15.05
C VAL A 158 -2.57 -7.81 -14.31
N VAL A 159 -3.09 -6.85 -15.08
CA VAL A 159 -3.76 -5.66 -14.53
C VAL A 159 -5.25 -5.96 -14.41
N CYS A 160 -5.80 -5.83 -13.21
CA CYS A 160 -7.21 -5.96 -12.92
C CYS A 160 -7.78 -4.60 -12.52
N TRP A 161 -8.75 -4.12 -13.30
CA TRP A 161 -9.39 -2.83 -13.10
C TRP A 161 -10.91 -3.00 -13.03
N GLY A 162 -11.58 -2.22 -12.19
CA GLY A 162 -13.03 -2.32 -12.09
C GLY A 162 -13.66 -1.35 -11.10
N GLY A 163 -14.97 -1.34 -11.02
CA GLY A 163 -15.75 -0.45 -10.18
C GLY A 163 -15.63 -0.74 -8.68
N HIS A 164 -15.88 0.28 -7.87
CA HIS A 164 -15.87 0.19 -6.42
C HIS A 164 -17.17 -0.40 -5.87
N SER A 165 -18.31 0.02 -6.43
CA SER A 165 -19.63 -0.45 -6.02
C SER A 165 -20.03 -1.68 -6.81
N ILE A 166 -19.73 -2.85 -6.26
CA ILE A 166 -20.07 -4.16 -6.84
C ILE A 166 -20.82 -5.01 -5.81
N SER A 167 -21.61 -5.96 -6.30
CA SER A 167 -22.30 -6.94 -5.46
C SER A 167 -21.32 -7.91 -4.80
N ARG A 168 -21.79 -8.64 -3.80
CA ARG A 168 -21.01 -9.69 -3.16
C ARG A 168 -20.64 -10.81 -4.15
N GLU A 169 -21.53 -11.16 -5.04
CA GLU A 169 -21.30 -12.15 -6.08
C GLU A 169 -20.20 -11.74 -7.04
N GLU A 170 -20.23 -10.49 -7.52
CA GLU A 170 -19.19 -9.93 -8.38
C GLU A 170 -17.84 -9.89 -7.66
N TYR A 171 -17.82 -9.50 -6.38
CA TYR A 171 -16.60 -9.55 -5.59
C TYR A 171 -16.03 -10.96 -5.48
N ASP A 172 -16.85 -11.96 -5.17
CA ASP A 172 -16.40 -13.33 -5.03
C ASP A 172 -15.93 -13.90 -6.39
N TYR A 173 -16.54 -13.48 -7.49
CA TYR A 173 -16.06 -13.77 -8.84
C TYR A 173 -14.68 -13.16 -9.12
N THR A 174 -14.48 -11.86 -8.83
CA THR A 174 -13.18 -11.21 -9.05
C THR A 174 -12.08 -11.83 -8.18
N LYS A 175 -12.43 -12.25 -6.95
CA LYS A 175 -11.53 -13.00 -6.08
C LYS A 175 -11.15 -14.37 -6.66
N LYS A 176 -12.11 -15.08 -7.26
CA LYS A 176 -11.87 -16.34 -7.95
C LYS A 176 -10.95 -16.16 -9.16
N VAL A 177 -11.16 -15.12 -9.95
CA VAL A 177 -10.24 -14.75 -11.05
C VAL A 177 -8.82 -14.56 -10.54
N GLY A 178 -8.64 -13.74 -9.49
CA GLY A 178 -7.32 -13.54 -8.87
C GLY A 178 -6.70 -14.85 -8.37
N TYR A 179 -7.50 -15.73 -7.76
CA TYR A 179 -7.04 -17.04 -7.32
C TYR A 179 -6.49 -17.89 -8.49
N GLU A 180 -7.19 -17.93 -9.61
CA GLU A 180 -6.75 -18.64 -10.81
C GLU A 180 -5.47 -18.03 -11.41
N LEU A 181 -5.34 -16.72 -11.39
CA LEU A 181 -4.10 -16.04 -11.78
C LEU A 181 -2.93 -16.44 -10.87
N GLY A 182 -3.16 -16.43 -9.56
CA GLY A 182 -2.15 -16.83 -8.56
C GLY A 182 -1.72 -18.29 -8.69
N LEU A 183 -2.66 -19.20 -8.97
CA LEU A 183 -2.32 -20.61 -9.24
C LEU A 183 -1.39 -20.78 -10.45
N ARG A 184 -1.43 -19.86 -11.41
CA ARG A 184 -0.57 -19.85 -12.61
C ARG A 184 0.73 -19.07 -12.42
N GLY A 185 0.99 -18.57 -11.21
CA GLY A 185 2.19 -17.80 -10.89
C GLY A 185 2.20 -16.40 -11.48
N LEU A 186 1.04 -15.86 -11.88
CA LEU A 186 0.93 -14.53 -12.44
C LEU A 186 0.88 -13.48 -11.33
N ASP A 187 1.63 -12.41 -11.49
CA ASP A 187 1.57 -11.21 -10.64
C ASP A 187 0.29 -10.43 -10.92
N VAL A 188 -0.23 -9.73 -9.92
CA VAL A 188 -1.46 -8.94 -10.04
C VAL A 188 -1.21 -7.48 -9.71
N CYS A 189 -1.68 -6.60 -10.59
CA CYS A 189 -1.71 -5.15 -10.39
C CYS A 189 -3.15 -4.64 -10.36
N THR A 190 -3.46 -3.73 -9.44
CA THR A 190 -4.78 -3.08 -9.33
C THR A 190 -4.63 -1.62 -8.91
N GLY A 191 -5.75 -0.86 -8.95
CA GLY A 191 -5.83 0.51 -8.41
C GLY A 191 -6.02 0.58 -6.89
N CYS A 192 -5.86 -0.53 -6.15
CA CYS A 192 -6.00 -0.60 -4.68
C CYS A 192 -7.36 -0.16 -4.10
N GLY A 193 -8.35 0.16 -4.93
CA GLY A 193 -9.69 0.51 -4.48
C GLY A 193 -10.48 -0.68 -3.94
N PRO A 194 -11.58 -0.43 -3.23
CA PRO A 194 -12.54 -1.46 -2.85
C PRO A 194 -13.22 -2.09 -4.08
N GLY A 195 -14.07 -3.06 -3.86
CA GLY A 195 -14.86 -3.69 -4.91
C GLY A 195 -14.04 -4.63 -5.82
N ALA A 196 -14.19 -4.45 -7.13
CA ALA A 196 -13.62 -5.32 -8.16
C ALA A 196 -12.08 -5.39 -8.15
N MET A 197 -11.41 -4.37 -7.65
CA MET A 197 -9.94 -4.30 -7.61
C MET A 197 -9.35 -5.04 -6.40
N LYS A 198 -10.08 -5.15 -5.30
CA LYS A 198 -9.64 -5.84 -4.08
C LYS A 198 -9.65 -7.37 -4.25
N GLY A 199 -10.66 -7.90 -4.92
CA GLY A 199 -10.85 -9.34 -5.11
C GLY A 199 -9.64 -10.05 -5.71
N PRO A 200 -9.12 -9.59 -6.86
CA PRO A 200 -7.98 -10.21 -7.53
C PRO A 200 -6.71 -10.28 -6.69
N MET A 201 -6.37 -9.22 -5.98
CA MET A 201 -5.23 -9.19 -5.07
C MET A 201 -5.34 -10.27 -3.99
N LYS A 202 -6.49 -10.34 -3.33
CA LYS A 202 -6.76 -11.33 -2.29
C LYS A 202 -6.76 -12.75 -2.84
N GLY A 203 -7.36 -12.96 -4.01
CA GLY A 203 -7.37 -14.23 -4.68
C GLY A 203 -5.97 -14.72 -5.05
N ALA A 204 -5.19 -13.86 -5.69
CA ALA A 204 -3.82 -14.18 -6.12
C ALA A 204 -2.92 -14.55 -4.93
N THR A 205 -3.04 -13.85 -3.81
CA THR A 205 -2.30 -14.18 -2.58
C THR A 205 -2.57 -15.62 -2.14
N ILE A 206 -3.83 -16.05 -2.18
CA ILE A 206 -4.22 -17.43 -1.83
C ILE A 206 -3.68 -18.42 -2.85
N GLY A 207 -3.80 -18.11 -4.15
CA GLY A 207 -3.31 -18.96 -5.25
C GLY A 207 -1.80 -19.17 -5.16
N HIS A 208 -1.02 -18.11 -5.00
CA HIS A 208 0.44 -18.19 -4.81
C HIS A 208 0.81 -19.03 -3.59
N SER A 209 0.12 -18.83 -2.46
CA SER A 209 0.36 -19.61 -1.24
C SER A 209 0.14 -21.10 -1.47
N LYS A 210 -0.93 -21.49 -2.17
CA LYS A 210 -1.21 -22.89 -2.51
C LYS A 210 -0.16 -23.52 -3.42
N GLN A 211 0.39 -22.74 -4.35
CA GLN A 211 1.48 -23.16 -5.24
C GLN A 211 2.88 -23.00 -4.62
N ARG A 212 2.98 -22.54 -3.36
CA ARG A 212 4.24 -22.24 -2.67
C ARG A 212 5.12 -21.25 -3.42
N ILE A 213 4.50 -20.31 -4.15
CA ILE A 213 5.18 -19.24 -4.86
C ILE A 213 5.48 -18.12 -3.87
N HIS A 214 6.77 -17.94 -3.54
CA HIS A 214 7.21 -16.93 -2.57
C HIS A 214 7.56 -15.58 -3.20
N GLY A 215 7.78 -15.54 -4.51
CA GLY A 215 8.16 -14.35 -5.27
C GLY A 215 7.00 -13.64 -5.99
N GLY A 216 5.75 -14.03 -5.72
CA GLY A 216 4.58 -13.37 -6.32
C GLY A 216 4.47 -11.91 -5.89
N ARG A 217 4.19 -11.02 -6.86
CA ARG A 217 4.08 -9.57 -6.65
C ARG A 217 2.62 -9.13 -6.68
N TYR A 218 2.32 -8.19 -5.82
CA TYR A 218 1.02 -7.54 -5.69
C TYR A 218 1.24 -6.04 -5.77
N ILE A 219 0.87 -5.43 -6.89
CA ILE A 219 1.19 -4.05 -7.21
C ILE A 219 -0.06 -3.21 -7.07
N GLY A 220 -0.02 -2.18 -6.23
CA GLY A 220 -1.07 -1.20 -6.06
C GLY A 220 -0.66 0.13 -6.70
N ILE A 221 -1.52 0.69 -7.53
CA ILE A 221 -1.36 2.04 -8.09
C ILE A 221 -2.50 2.89 -7.53
N THR A 222 -2.17 3.84 -6.66
CA THR A 222 -3.14 4.71 -5.97
C THR A 222 -2.97 6.16 -6.40
#